data_725787d70dfcb8ae7f37c970372fb065
#
_entry.id   725787d70dfcb8ae7f37c970372fb065
#
_cell.length_a   1.000
_cell.length_b   1.000
_cell.length_c   1.000
_cell.angle_alpha   90.00
_cell.angle_beta   90.00
_cell.angle_gamma   90.00
#
_symmetry.space_group_name_H-M   'P 1'
#
loop_
_entity.id
_entity.type
_entity.pdbx_description
1 polymer ?
#
loop_
_entity_poly.entity_id
_entity_poly.type
_entity_poly.pdbx_seq_one_letter_code
_entity_poly.pdbx_strand_id
1 'polypeptide(L)'
;GRLASIIAMRLRGKHKPMYTAHIDCGDNIIVINAEKVRITGKKAKFDVFYWHTGFPGGIKGRTKGEILAGKFPGRVIENAVRRMMPKDSPLARDQMTNLRIFAGPAHTHEAQQPEVLDVGSMNPKNKR
;
A
#
# COMPACT_ATOMS: atom_id res chain seq x y z
N GLY A 1 3.51 4.79 -6.46
CA GLY A 1 4.84 4.69 -5.85
C GLY A 1 5.01 5.64 -4.68
N ARG A 2 4.89 6.94 -4.88
CA ARG A 2 5.07 7.96 -3.82
C ARG A 2 4.17 7.73 -2.61
N LEU A 3 2.88 7.52 -2.81
CA LEU A 3 1.97 7.17 -1.71
C LEU A 3 2.42 5.90 -0.98
N ALA A 4 2.79 4.85 -1.73
CA ALA A 4 3.23 3.59 -1.13
C ALA A 4 4.52 3.74 -0.30
N SER A 5 5.45 4.63 -0.68
CA SER A 5 6.66 4.87 0.11
C SER A 5 6.37 5.58 1.44
N ILE A 6 5.41 6.52 1.45
CA ILE A 6 4.97 7.19 2.68
C ILE A 6 4.29 6.18 3.61
N ILE A 7 3.38 5.36 3.07
CA ILE A 7 2.71 4.29 3.82
C ILE A 7 3.74 3.32 4.42
N ALA A 8 4.68 2.82 3.62
CA ALA A 8 5.70 1.90 4.10
C ALA A 8 6.59 2.50 5.20
N MET A 9 6.96 3.77 5.07
CA MET A 9 7.73 4.49 6.08
C MET A 9 6.98 4.60 7.41
N ARG A 10 5.66 4.90 7.36
CA ARG A 10 4.82 5.00 8.55
C ARG A 10 4.49 3.65 9.17
N LEU A 11 4.22 2.62 8.37
CA LEU A 11 4.03 1.25 8.86
C LEU A 11 5.25 0.73 9.63
N ARG A 12 6.45 1.12 9.21
CA ARG A 12 7.69 0.80 9.94
C ARG A 12 7.97 1.70 11.13
N GLY A 13 7.25 2.81 11.28
CA GLY A 13 7.48 3.78 12.35
C GLY A 13 8.71 4.66 12.16
N LYS A 14 9.32 4.73 10.97
CA LYS A 14 10.54 5.50 10.71
C LYS A 14 10.39 7.02 10.86
N HIS A 15 9.18 7.52 10.97
CA HIS A 15 8.88 8.94 11.21
C HIS A 15 8.93 9.30 12.71
N LYS A 16 8.98 8.29 13.60
CA LYS A 16 9.01 8.48 15.06
C LYS A 16 10.44 8.46 15.59
N PRO A 17 10.77 9.29 16.60
CA PRO A 17 12.11 9.30 17.22
C PRO A 17 12.44 7.99 17.94
N MET A 18 11.42 7.26 18.41
CA MET A 18 11.56 5.97 19.12
C MET A 18 11.70 4.77 18.17
N TYR A 19 11.93 4.99 16.88
CA TYR A 19 12.05 3.90 15.92
C TYR A 19 13.13 2.88 16.32
N THR A 20 12.73 1.62 16.42
CA THR A 20 13.61 0.48 16.70
C THR A 20 13.41 -0.59 15.61
N ALA A 21 14.48 -1.04 14.98
CA ALA A 21 14.41 -1.86 13.77
C ALA A 21 13.76 -3.25 13.97
N HIS A 22 13.85 -3.82 15.16
CA HIS A 22 13.36 -5.16 15.52
C HIS A 22 12.01 -5.16 16.24
N ILE A 23 11.46 -3.99 16.54
CA ILE A 23 10.17 -3.84 17.24
C ILE A 23 9.17 -3.17 16.29
N ASP A 24 7.89 -3.53 16.41
CA ASP A 24 6.82 -2.84 15.70
C ASP A 24 6.49 -1.51 16.39
N CYS A 25 7.03 -0.43 15.85
CA CYS A 25 6.77 0.96 16.27
C CYS A 25 5.87 1.69 15.26
N GLY A 26 5.27 0.97 14.31
CA GLY A 26 4.48 1.53 13.22
C GLY A 26 3.13 2.10 13.65
N ASP A 27 2.47 2.76 12.70
CA ASP A 27 1.11 3.25 12.83
C ASP A 27 0.13 2.29 12.15
N ASN A 28 -1.11 2.24 12.67
CA ASN A 28 -2.23 1.68 11.94
C ASN A 28 -2.65 2.67 10.84
N ILE A 29 -2.74 2.22 9.60
CA ILE A 29 -3.00 3.09 8.45
C ILE A 29 -4.28 2.66 7.73
N ILE A 30 -5.16 3.62 7.52
CA ILE A 30 -6.38 3.47 6.74
C ILE A 30 -6.22 4.26 5.45
N VAL A 31 -6.34 3.58 4.32
CA VAL A 31 -6.34 4.21 2.99
C VAL A 31 -7.75 4.15 2.43
N ILE A 32 -8.32 5.30 2.12
CA ILE A 32 -9.64 5.43 1.48
C ILE A 32 -9.49 5.83 0.01
N ASN A 33 -10.54 5.67 -0.78
CA ASN A 33 -10.58 6.01 -2.21
C ASN A 33 -9.47 5.32 -3.03
N ALA A 34 -9.16 4.07 -2.74
CA ALA A 34 -8.09 3.34 -3.43
C ALA A 34 -8.35 3.19 -4.95
N GLU A 35 -9.59 3.26 -5.40
CA GLU A 35 -9.99 3.25 -6.81
C GLU A 35 -9.49 4.49 -7.58
N LYS A 36 -9.36 5.63 -6.89
CA LYS A 36 -8.96 6.92 -7.49
C LYS A 36 -7.44 7.06 -7.64
N VAL A 37 -6.67 6.04 -7.29
CA VAL A 37 -5.21 6.08 -7.39
C VAL A 37 -4.77 6.21 -8.84
N ARG A 38 -4.02 7.26 -9.13
CA ARG A 38 -3.51 7.53 -10.47
C ARG A 38 -2.17 6.83 -10.71
N ILE A 39 -2.13 6.05 -11.78
CA ILE A 39 -0.89 5.44 -12.29
C ILE A 39 -0.42 6.25 -13.49
N THR A 40 0.82 6.77 -13.42
CA THR A 40 1.37 7.68 -14.43
C THR A 40 2.03 6.91 -15.58
N GLY A 41 2.01 7.53 -16.77
CA GLY A 41 2.61 6.98 -17.98
C GLY A 41 1.93 5.69 -18.45
N LYS A 42 2.69 4.85 -19.12
CA LYS A 42 2.21 3.59 -19.71
C LYS A 42 2.13 2.43 -18.71
N LYS A 43 2.44 2.66 -17.40
CA LYS A 43 2.53 1.63 -16.36
C LYS A 43 1.20 0.89 -16.11
N ALA A 44 0.07 1.54 -16.35
CA ALA A 44 -1.23 0.87 -16.21
C ALA A 44 -1.38 -0.31 -17.19
N LYS A 45 -0.83 -0.20 -18.39
CA LYS A 45 -0.95 -1.21 -19.45
C LYS A 45 0.19 -2.23 -19.45
N PHE A 46 1.42 -1.79 -19.17
CA PHE A 46 2.61 -2.63 -19.36
C PHE A 46 3.19 -3.17 -18.07
N ASP A 47 2.88 -2.58 -16.92
CA ASP A 47 3.44 -3.03 -15.65
C ASP A 47 2.55 -4.12 -15.04
N VAL A 48 3.09 -5.34 -14.97
CA VAL A 48 2.36 -6.55 -14.57
C VAL A 48 2.80 -7.01 -13.19
N PHE A 49 1.83 -7.37 -12.36
CA PHE A 49 2.07 -8.15 -11.15
C PHE A 49 2.01 -9.63 -11.48
N TYR A 50 3.15 -10.31 -11.30
CA TYR A 50 3.25 -11.77 -11.45
C TYR A 50 3.13 -12.49 -10.12
N TRP A 51 2.50 -13.65 -10.14
CA TRP A 51 2.50 -14.61 -9.04
C TRP A 51 2.58 -16.02 -9.60
N HIS A 52 3.05 -16.95 -8.78
CA HIS A 52 3.15 -18.36 -9.13
C HIS A 52 2.11 -19.18 -8.37
N THR A 53 1.45 -20.13 -9.01
CA THR A 53 0.41 -20.98 -8.40
C THR A 53 0.95 -22.20 -7.67
N GLY A 54 2.26 -22.49 -7.79
CA GLY A 54 2.90 -23.68 -7.24
C GLY A 54 2.96 -24.88 -8.19
N PHE A 55 2.29 -24.84 -9.33
CA PHE A 55 2.28 -25.91 -10.33
C PHE A 55 3.21 -25.61 -11.52
N PRO A 56 3.72 -26.63 -12.22
CA PRO A 56 4.50 -26.42 -13.45
C PRO A 56 3.75 -25.51 -14.44
N GLY A 57 4.44 -24.51 -15.00
CA GLY A 57 3.81 -23.52 -15.89
C GLY A 57 2.85 -22.52 -15.21
N GLY A 58 2.79 -22.52 -13.88
CA GLY A 58 1.81 -21.75 -13.08
C GLY A 58 2.12 -20.26 -12.88
N ILE A 59 2.92 -19.62 -13.72
CA ILE A 59 3.14 -18.18 -13.66
C ILE A 59 1.91 -17.47 -14.25
N LYS A 60 1.25 -16.66 -13.41
CA LYS A 60 0.13 -15.81 -13.81
C LYS A 60 0.47 -14.35 -13.58
N GLY A 61 -0.13 -13.46 -14.36
CA GLY A 61 0.06 -12.04 -14.22
C GLY A 61 -1.21 -11.25 -14.53
N ARG A 62 -1.32 -10.08 -13.92
CA ARG A 62 -2.33 -9.07 -14.27
C ARG A 62 -1.69 -7.70 -14.32
N THR A 63 -2.11 -6.88 -15.26
CA THR A 63 -1.66 -5.50 -15.37
C THR A 63 -2.19 -4.68 -14.19
N LYS A 64 -1.47 -3.63 -13.83
CA LYS A 64 -1.91 -2.72 -12.75
C LYS A 64 -3.25 -2.05 -13.09
N GLY A 65 -3.49 -1.75 -14.37
CA GLY A 65 -4.74 -1.18 -14.84
C GLY A 65 -5.92 -2.13 -14.67
N GLU A 66 -5.76 -3.40 -15.03
CA GLU A 66 -6.81 -4.44 -14.83
C GLU A 66 -7.15 -4.63 -13.35
N ILE A 67 -6.15 -4.59 -12.46
CA ILE A 67 -6.39 -4.73 -11.03
C ILE A 67 -7.14 -3.50 -10.50
N LEU A 68 -6.77 -2.30 -10.94
CA LEU A 68 -7.40 -1.05 -10.52
C LEU A 68 -8.86 -0.96 -10.99
N ALA A 69 -9.16 -1.43 -12.19
CA ALA A 69 -10.52 -1.49 -12.73
C ALA A 69 -11.34 -2.69 -12.21
N GLY A 70 -10.71 -3.63 -11.53
CA GLY A 70 -11.34 -4.85 -11.05
C GLY A 70 -12.02 -4.69 -9.69
N LYS A 71 -12.55 -5.80 -9.16
CA LYS A 71 -13.28 -5.87 -7.88
C LYS A 71 -12.48 -5.37 -6.67
N PHE A 72 -11.16 -5.47 -6.68
CA PHE A 72 -10.29 -5.14 -5.54
C PHE A 72 -9.18 -4.15 -5.94
N PRO A 73 -9.48 -2.87 -6.18
CA PRO A 73 -8.50 -1.87 -6.61
C PRO A 73 -7.40 -1.63 -5.57
N GLY A 74 -7.71 -1.79 -4.28
CA GLY A 74 -6.76 -1.65 -3.17
C GLY A 74 -5.53 -2.56 -3.28
N ARG A 75 -5.62 -3.69 -4.00
CA ARG A 75 -4.49 -4.60 -4.21
C ARG A 75 -3.30 -3.96 -4.93
N VAL A 76 -3.54 -2.90 -5.71
CA VAL A 76 -2.44 -2.15 -6.36
C VAL A 76 -1.57 -1.48 -5.31
N ILE A 77 -2.19 -0.83 -4.32
CA ILE A 77 -1.48 -0.16 -3.21
C ILE A 77 -0.83 -1.22 -2.30
N GLU A 78 -1.59 -2.22 -1.89
CA GLU A 78 -1.12 -3.30 -1.03
C GLU A 78 0.15 -3.98 -1.59
N ASN A 79 0.13 -4.38 -2.86
CA ASN A 79 1.28 -4.98 -3.52
C ASN A 79 2.47 -4.01 -3.64
N ALA A 80 2.21 -2.72 -3.87
CA ALA A 80 3.25 -1.71 -3.93
C ALA A 80 3.93 -1.52 -2.56
N VAL A 81 3.15 -1.43 -1.48
CA VAL A 81 3.65 -1.31 -0.10
C VAL A 81 4.42 -2.56 0.30
N ARG A 82 3.84 -3.75 0.09
CA ARG A 82 4.47 -5.03 0.42
C ARG A 82 5.85 -5.21 -0.23
N ARG A 83 6.02 -4.73 -1.48
CA ARG A 83 7.32 -4.76 -2.16
C ARG A 83 8.34 -3.76 -1.61
N MET A 84 7.90 -2.77 -0.83
CA MET A 84 8.76 -1.80 -0.15
C MET A 84 9.09 -2.19 1.30
N MET A 85 8.42 -3.21 1.84
CA MET A 85 8.70 -3.75 3.16
C MET A 85 9.84 -4.78 3.12
N PRO A 86 10.61 -4.96 4.21
CA PRO A 86 11.62 -6.01 4.31
C PRO A 86 10.97 -7.39 4.09
N LYS A 87 11.67 -8.27 3.37
CA LYS A 87 11.15 -9.62 3.07
C LYS A 87 11.65 -10.68 4.04
N ASP A 88 12.75 -10.40 4.70
CA ASP A 88 13.54 -11.36 5.46
C ASP A 88 13.06 -11.52 6.91
N SER A 89 12.12 -10.68 7.35
CA SER A 89 11.64 -10.67 8.73
C SER A 89 10.14 -10.96 8.82
N PRO A 90 9.69 -11.78 9.79
CA PRO A 90 8.27 -11.93 10.14
C PRO A 90 7.61 -10.60 10.50
N LEU A 91 8.35 -9.68 11.13
CA LEU A 91 7.90 -8.35 11.53
C LEU A 91 7.21 -7.58 10.39
N ALA A 92 7.72 -7.69 9.16
CA ALA A 92 7.11 -7.02 8.02
C ALA A 92 5.72 -7.55 7.67
N ARG A 93 5.45 -8.84 7.94
CA ARG A 93 4.11 -9.43 7.76
C ARG A 93 3.14 -8.88 8.80
N ASP A 94 3.59 -8.75 10.04
CA ASP A 94 2.79 -8.20 11.14
C ASP A 94 2.50 -6.73 10.88
N GLN A 95 3.48 -5.94 10.46
CA GLN A 95 3.30 -4.54 10.06
C GLN A 95 2.32 -4.38 8.89
N MET A 96 2.30 -5.29 7.93
CA MET A 96 1.33 -5.27 6.83
C MET A 96 -0.11 -5.52 7.30
N THR A 97 -0.34 -6.17 8.43
CA THR A 97 -1.69 -6.33 9.00
C THR A 97 -2.27 -5.02 9.51
N ASN A 98 -1.41 -4.04 9.82
CA ASN A 98 -1.82 -2.70 10.28
C ASN A 98 -2.27 -1.79 9.11
N LEU A 99 -2.20 -2.27 7.86
CA LEU A 99 -2.67 -1.55 6.69
C LEU A 99 -4.09 -1.99 6.33
N ARG A 100 -5.03 -1.04 6.31
CA ARG A 100 -6.41 -1.24 5.88
C ARG A 100 -6.68 -0.39 4.64
N ILE A 101 -7.21 -0.99 3.58
CA ILE A 101 -7.42 -0.30 2.29
C ILE A 101 -8.88 -0.46 1.88
N PHE A 102 -9.55 0.68 1.68
CA PHE A 102 -10.94 0.77 1.23
C PHE A 102 -11.00 1.37 -0.17
N ALA A 103 -11.82 0.78 -1.03
CA ALA A 103 -12.00 1.25 -2.40
C ALA A 103 -12.68 2.62 -2.44
N GLY A 104 -13.76 2.77 -1.68
CA GLY A 104 -14.56 3.98 -1.57
C GLY A 104 -14.13 4.93 -0.45
N PRO A 105 -14.95 5.98 -0.21
CA PRO A 105 -14.68 6.99 0.82
C PRO A 105 -14.98 6.51 2.25
N ALA A 106 -15.86 5.53 2.42
CA ALA A 106 -16.27 5.03 3.73
C ALA A 106 -15.31 3.98 4.28
N HIS A 107 -15.12 3.98 5.58
CA HIS A 107 -14.36 2.97 6.33
C HIS A 107 -15.12 2.56 7.59
N THR A 108 -14.80 1.40 8.16
CA THR A 108 -15.48 0.83 9.34
C THR A 108 -14.81 1.18 10.67
N HIS A 109 -13.81 2.05 10.66
CA HIS A 109 -12.95 2.35 11.81
C HIS A 109 -13.23 3.72 12.45
N GLU A 110 -14.49 4.17 12.46
CA GLU A 110 -14.88 5.48 13.02
C GLU A 110 -14.63 5.56 14.53
N ALA A 111 -14.89 4.46 15.24
CA ALA A 111 -14.68 4.37 16.69
C ALA A 111 -13.23 4.63 17.13
N GLN A 112 -12.26 4.42 16.24
CA GLN A 112 -10.84 4.66 16.50
C GLN A 112 -10.40 6.10 16.22
N GLN A 113 -11.31 6.95 15.73
CA GLN A 113 -11.06 8.38 15.44
C GLN A 113 -9.75 8.62 14.66
N PRO A 114 -9.59 8.05 13.45
CA PRO A 114 -8.35 8.19 12.71
C PRO A 114 -8.08 9.63 12.30
N GLU A 115 -6.84 10.08 12.48
CA GLU A 115 -6.40 11.39 12.04
C GLU A 115 -6.17 11.41 10.53
N VAL A 116 -6.66 12.46 9.86
CA VAL A 116 -6.47 12.62 8.42
C VAL A 116 -5.07 13.14 8.12
N LEU A 117 -4.31 12.36 7.36
CA LEU A 117 -2.99 12.76 6.88
C LEU A 117 -3.09 13.32 5.45
N ASP A 118 -2.88 14.61 5.27
CA ASP A 118 -2.78 15.21 3.94
C ASP A 118 -1.39 14.97 3.32
N VAL A 119 -1.33 13.93 2.49
CA VAL A 119 -0.11 13.59 1.73
C VAL A 119 0.24 14.67 0.69
N GLY A 120 -0.76 15.44 0.24
CA GLY A 120 -0.56 16.54 -0.72
C GLY A 120 0.27 17.69 -0.15
N SER A 121 0.08 18.01 1.13
CA SER A 121 0.83 19.08 1.81
C SER A 121 2.30 18.72 2.04
N MET A 122 2.63 17.44 2.21
CA MET A 122 4.00 16.97 2.48
C MET A 122 4.96 17.24 1.33
N ASN A 123 4.49 17.18 0.09
CA ASN A 123 5.32 17.44 -1.08
C ASN A 123 4.44 17.88 -2.26
N PRO A 124 4.75 19.03 -2.93
CA PRO A 124 3.99 19.51 -4.08
C PRO A 124 3.86 18.50 -5.22
N LYS A 125 4.85 17.60 -5.38
CA LYS A 125 4.82 16.52 -6.36
C LYS A 125 3.75 15.45 -6.09
N ASN A 126 3.17 15.42 -4.91
CA ASN A 126 2.12 14.47 -4.52
C ASN A 126 0.72 14.90 -5.00
N LYS A 127 0.54 16.19 -5.33
CA LYS A 127 -0.74 16.79 -5.78
C LYS A 127 -1.11 16.47 -7.23
N ARG A 128 -0.37 15.64 -7.93
CA ARG A 128 -0.63 15.32 -9.36
C ARG A 128 -1.66 14.24 -9.53
#